data_ddb36912ab2e15b9b4bcff06500b42ec
#
_entry.id   ddb36912ab2e15b9b4bcff06500b42ec
#
_cell.length_a   1.000
_cell.length_b   1.000
_cell.length_c   1.000
_cell.angle_alpha   90.00
_cell.angle_beta   90.00
_cell.angle_gamma   90.00
#
_symmetry.space_group_name_H-M   'P 1'
#
loop_
_entity.id
_entity.type
_entity.pdbx_description
1 polymer ?
#
loop_
_entity_poly.entity_id
_entity_poly.type
_entity_poly.pdbx_seq_one_letter_code
_entity_poly.pdbx_strand_id
1 'polypeptide(L)'
;MKKLTLRNLIRVLALTLAVLTLTACGSTGSGSAAKELNHGFPANETITLVVPGKAGGGSDLGIRYYSEGLNRLYGLKTTVTNYDSNTVGHQTVANAKPDGTTLTVATSALNIQYITGNAEVDPMKDFTLIACLQDNGFSTLAVPADAPYDDFAGFVEYALAHPGELNAGMPAAGANTFLFGRLTKATGIELNKVECASESDRLTNLAGGFIDIGVVNIGNALQYEQAGKLKVIGTMASDGVTISEYPEELPENYKTLQEQGFEDCYNLVFHYLLGPAGMDENMVKEMNAAMEAVVADETVNAGIATIGNIPNWRNLEDSQAMREKEYNFFVEIAKDLDMYVQG
;
A
#
# COMPACT_ATOMS: atom_id res chain seq x y z
N MET A 1 38.88 -63.01 1.67
CA MET A 1 38.48 -61.66 2.21
C MET A 1 39.63 -61.13 3.05
N LYS A 2 40.49 -60.26 2.46
CA LYS A 2 41.64 -59.69 3.18
C LYS A 2 41.16 -58.49 4.04
N LYS A 3 41.40 -58.58 5.34
CA LYS A 3 41.10 -57.47 6.28
C LYS A 3 42.01 -56.27 5.99
N LEU A 4 41.44 -55.16 5.53
CA LEU A 4 42.15 -53.87 5.49
C LEU A 4 42.44 -53.44 6.94
N THR A 5 43.70 -53.26 7.25
CA THR A 5 44.10 -52.81 8.60
C THR A 5 43.90 -51.30 8.76
N LEU A 6 43.50 -50.89 9.93
CA LEU A 6 43.24 -49.51 10.34
C LEU A 6 44.36 -48.50 9.96
N ARG A 7 45.59 -49.00 9.81
CA ARG A 7 46.79 -48.24 9.39
C ARG A 7 46.76 -47.77 7.92
N ASN A 8 46.01 -48.47 7.03
CA ASN A 8 45.88 -48.09 5.62
C ASN A 8 44.75 -47.06 5.43
N LEU A 9 43.74 -47.08 6.29
CA LEU A 9 42.69 -46.07 6.32
C LEU A 9 43.23 -44.67 6.74
N ILE A 10 44.14 -44.64 7.71
CA ILE A 10 44.75 -43.38 8.18
C ILE A 10 45.69 -42.77 7.13
N ARG A 11 46.37 -43.58 6.31
CA ARG A 11 47.25 -43.07 5.25
C ARG A 11 46.47 -42.52 4.05
N VAL A 12 45.30 -43.05 3.74
CA VAL A 12 44.42 -42.52 2.67
C VAL A 12 43.74 -41.22 3.13
N LEU A 13 43.39 -41.13 4.43
CA LEU A 13 42.79 -39.87 4.98
C LEU A 13 43.81 -38.76 5.07
N ALA A 14 45.11 -39.04 5.30
CA ALA A 14 46.17 -38.04 5.36
C ALA A 14 46.60 -37.48 4.02
N LEU A 15 46.45 -38.25 2.91
CA LEU A 15 46.73 -37.76 1.55
C LEU A 15 45.58 -36.96 0.97
N THR A 16 44.31 -37.19 1.38
CA THR A 16 43.16 -36.37 0.96
C THR A 16 43.06 -35.03 1.70
N LEU A 17 43.64 -34.91 2.89
CA LEU A 17 43.67 -33.62 3.64
C LEU A 17 44.75 -32.66 3.14
N ALA A 18 45.80 -33.15 2.45
CA ALA A 18 46.91 -32.31 1.93
C ALA A 18 46.62 -31.67 0.55
N VAL A 19 45.56 -32.12 -0.14
CA VAL A 19 45.15 -31.52 -1.44
C VAL A 19 44.01 -30.48 -1.27
N LEU A 20 43.38 -30.41 -0.07
CA LEU A 20 42.28 -29.47 0.22
C LEU A 20 42.72 -28.15 0.82
N THR A 21 44.04 -27.91 1.01
CA THR A 21 44.52 -26.63 1.59
C THR A 21 45.10 -25.65 0.56
N LEU A 22 45.03 -25.92 -0.72
CA LEU A 22 45.58 -25.05 -1.77
C LEU A 22 44.53 -24.46 -2.74
N THR A 23 43.21 -24.59 -2.43
CA THR A 23 42.12 -23.95 -3.19
C THR A 23 41.22 -23.07 -2.33
N ALA A 24 41.71 -22.61 -1.17
CA ALA A 24 41.00 -21.69 -0.29
C ALA A 24 41.49 -20.22 -0.43
N CYS A 25 41.79 -19.81 -1.66
CA CYS A 25 41.94 -18.37 -2.01
C CYS A 25 41.21 -18.16 -3.33
N GLY A 26 39.92 -17.90 -3.27
CA GLY A 26 39.14 -17.59 -4.48
C GLY A 26 37.67 -17.91 -4.44
N SER A 27 37.02 -17.98 -3.26
CA SER A 27 35.58 -17.76 -3.17
C SER A 27 35.34 -16.30 -2.80
N THR A 28 35.51 -15.42 -3.76
CA THR A 28 34.73 -14.19 -3.78
C THR A 28 33.29 -14.62 -3.70
N GLY A 29 32.70 -14.50 -2.49
CA GLY A 29 31.25 -14.47 -2.38
C GLY A 29 30.78 -13.48 -3.43
N SER A 30 29.96 -13.91 -4.36
CA SER A 30 29.15 -13.02 -5.16
C SER A 30 28.11 -12.39 -4.25
N GLY A 31 28.56 -11.48 -3.37
CA GLY A 31 27.75 -10.37 -2.98
C GLY A 31 27.46 -9.65 -4.29
N SER A 32 26.23 -9.63 -4.73
CA SER A 32 25.80 -8.72 -5.80
C SER A 32 26.35 -7.36 -5.42
N ALA A 33 27.34 -6.87 -6.19
CA ALA A 33 27.86 -5.53 -5.98
C ALA A 33 26.65 -4.59 -6.11
N ALA A 34 26.37 -3.83 -5.05
CA ALA A 34 25.28 -2.85 -5.06
C ALA A 34 25.45 -1.99 -6.33
N LYS A 35 24.39 -1.84 -7.12
CA LYS A 35 24.42 -0.97 -8.28
C LYS A 35 24.70 0.44 -7.81
N GLU A 36 25.79 1.07 -8.29
CA GLU A 36 26.06 2.48 -8.02
C GLU A 36 25.04 3.33 -8.80
N LEU A 37 24.37 4.24 -8.09
CA LEU A 37 23.58 5.29 -8.72
C LEU A 37 24.52 6.41 -9.14
N ASN A 38 24.58 6.73 -10.44
CA ASN A 38 25.67 7.51 -11.04
C ASN A 38 25.41 9.00 -11.24
N HIS A 39 24.24 9.55 -10.89
CA HIS A 39 23.89 10.96 -11.18
C HIS A 39 23.42 11.74 -9.95
N GLY A 40 24.33 12.06 -9.05
CA GLY A 40 24.06 13.02 -7.98
C GLY A 40 23.13 12.56 -6.87
N PHE A 41 22.66 11.30 -6.90
CA PHE A 41 21.94 10.74 -5.77
C PHE A 41 22.92 10.61 -4.59
N PRO A 42 22.56 11.00 -3.35
CA PRO A 42 23.50 11.10 -2.24
C PRO A 42 23.95 9.71 -1.73
N ALA A 43 24.73 8.98 -2.52
CA ALA A 43 25.20 7.63 -2.22
C ALA A 43 25.98 7.51 -0.90
N ASN A 44 26.58 8.61 -0.42
CA ASN A 44 27.35 8.66 0.83
C ASN A 44 26.59 9.31 1.99
N GLU A 45 25.40 9.81 1.75
CA GLU A 45 24.55 10.43 2.76
C GLU A 45 23.48 9.47 3.24
N THR A 46 22.81 9.80 4.34
CA THR A 46 21.67 9.03 4.82
C THR A 46 20.39 9.62 4.26
N ILE A 47 19.61 8.79 3.56
CA ILE A 47 18.30 9.17 3.02
C ILE A 47 17.27 8.99 4.13
N THR A 48 16.60 10.06 4.50
CA THR A 48 15.48 10.03 5.44
C THR A 48 14.19 9.74 4.68
N LEU A 49 13.59 8.61 4.98
CA LEU A 49 12.28 8.21 4.49
C LEU A 49 11.23 8.61 5.53
N VAL A 50 10.50 9.68 5.24
CA VAL A 50 9.47 10.21 6.14
C VAL A 50 8.19 9.40 5.99
N VAL A 51 7.64 8.95 7.12
CA VAL A 51 6.31 8.34 7.21
C VAL A 51 5.35 9.39 7.78
N PRO A 52 4.39 9.90 7.00
CA PRO A 52 3.35 10.77 7.52
C PRO A 52 2.29 9.90 8.22
N GLY A 53 2.62 9.37 9.38
CA GLY A 53 1.78 8.45 10.15
C GLY A 53 2.54 7.78 11.29
N LYS A 54 1.78 7.15 12.18
CA LYS A 54 2.32 6.44 13.34
C LYS A 54 3.08 5.19 12.93
N ALA A 55 4.07 4.83 13.73
CA ALA A 55 4.80 3.57 13.58
C ALA A 55 3.85 2.36 13.70
N GLY A 56 4.13 1.31 12.92
CA GLY A 56 3.35 0.07 12.87
C GLY A 56 2.11 0.12 11.97
N GLY A 57 1.79 1.27 11.38
CA GLY A 57 0.74 1.36 10.35
C GLY A 57 1.21 0.85 8.99
N GLY A 58 0.27 0.61 8.05
CA GLY A 58 0.57 0.08 6.72
C GLY A 58 1.62 0.90 5.95
N SER A 59 1.56 2.24 6.00
CA SER A 59 2.55 3.11 5.37
C SER A 59 3.95 2.96 6.00
N ASP A 60 4.04 2.81 7.33
CA ASP A 60 5.32 2.59 8.02
C ASP A 60 5.92 1.24 7.65
N LEU A 61 5.12 0.18 7.66
CA LEU A 61 5.58 -1.16 7.28
C LEU A 61 6.02 -1.19 5.82
N GLY A 62 5.24 -0.60 4.92
CA GLY A 62 5.57 -0.53 3.50
C GLY A 62 6.88 0.18 3.22
N ILE A 63 7.09 1.37 3.82
CA ILE A 63 8.32 2.14 3.60
C ILE A 63 9.57 1.42 4.15
N ARG A 64 9.42 0.60 5.20
CA ARG A 64 10.53 -0.21 5.75
C ARG A 64 10.95 -1.32 4.79
N TYR A 65 10.02 -1.97 4.10
CA TYR A 65 10.35 -2.93 3.05
C TYR A 65 11.11 -2.27 1.90
N TYR A 66 10.68 -1.08 1.45
CA TYR A 66 11.41 -0.32 0.43
C TYR A 66 12.79 0.14 0.92
N SER A 67 12.89 0.59 2.17
CA SER A 67 14.15 0.96 2.83
C SER A 67 15.15 -0.20 2.82
N GLU A 68 14.70 -1.40 3.21
CA GLU A 68 15.51 -2.61 3.20
C GLU A 68 15.94 -3.00 1.78
N GLY A 69 15.01 -2.94 0.81
CA GLY A 69 15.31 -3.20 -0.61
C GLY A 69 16.37 -2.24 -1.17
N LEU A 70 16.23 -0.94 -0.90
CA LEU A 70 17.20 0.08 -1.31
C LEU A 70 18.60 -0.16 -0.71
N ASN A 71 18.65 -0.50 0.57
CA ASN A 71 19.92 -0.84 1.24
C ASN A 71 20.55 -2.10 0.64
N ARG A 72 19.77 -3.17 0.49
CA ARG A 72 20.26 -4.48 0.04
C ARG A 72 20.71 -4.46 -1.42
N LEU A 73 19.95 -3.81 -2.31
CA LEU A 73 20.22 -3.83 -3.76
C LEU A 73 21.22 -2.75 -4.19
N TYR A 74 21.24 -1.60 -3.50
CA TYR A 74 22.03 -0.43 -3.92
C TYR A 74 23.00 0.08 -2.87
N GLY A 75 23.03 -0.50 -1.66
CA GLY A 75 23.91 -0.06 -0.58
C GLY A 75 23.55 1.32 -0.01
N LEU A 76 22.35 1.84 -0.31
CA LEU A 76 21.91 3.16 0.17
C LEU A 76 21.65 3.12 1.67
N LYS A 77 22.14 4.13 2.39
CA LYS A 77 21.84 4.29 3.81
C LYS A 77 20.50 4.98 3.94
N THR A 78 19.54 4.30 4.55
CA THR A 78 18.20 4.84 4.76
C THR A 78 17.83 4.87 6.24
N THR A 79 17.06 5.86 6.66
CA THR A 79 16.46 5.96 7.99
C THR A 79 14.98 6.27 7.86
N VAL A 80 14.13 5.52 8.55
CA VAL A 80 12.69 5.75 8.56
C VAL A 80 12.31 6.62 9.76
N THR A 81 11.63 7.73 9.50
CA THR A 81 11.19 8.69 10.53
C THR A 81 9.68 8.87 10.47
N ASN A 82 9.00 8.55 11.58
CA ASN A 82 7.55 8.67 11.70
C ASN A 82 7.12 10.02 12.27
N TYR A 83 6.02 10.54 11.78
CA TYR A 83 5.32 11.72 12.30
C TYR A 83 3.89 11.33 12.71
N ASP A 84 3.46 11.70 13.91
CA ASP A 84 2.10 11.38 14.39
C ASP A 84 1.00 12.12 13.60
N SER A 85 1.36 13.17 12.88
CA SER A 85 0.47 13.95 12.01
C SER A 85 0.90 13.81 10.56
N ASN A 86 -0.04 13.38 9.70
CA ASN A 86 0.18 13.31 8.25
C ASN A 86 0.57 14.67 7.67
N THR A 87 -0.12 15.74 8.09
CA THR A 87 0.15 17.11 7.64
C THR A 87 1.57 17.54 7.97
N VAL A 88 2.05 17.28 9.19
CA VAL A 88 3.42 17.63 9.61
C VAL A 88 4.45 16.81 8.83
N GLY A 89 4.22 15.53 8.61
CA GLY A 89 5.10 14.66 7.82
C GLY A 89 5.23 15.16 6.38
N HIS A 90 4.12 15.43 5.71
CA HIS A 90 4.13 15.95 4.34
C HIS A 90 4.78 17.33 4.25
N GLN A 91 4.47 18.25 5.18
CA GLN A 91 5.08 19.59 5.25
C GLN A 91 6.61 19.50 5.45
N THR A 92 7.08 18.55 6.25
CA THR A 92 8.52 18.33 6.47
C THR A 92 9.23 18.01 5.17
N VAL A 93 8.65 17.15 4.33
CA VAL A 93 9.25 16.78 3.05
C VAL A 93 9.12 17.93 2.04
N ALA A 94 7.96 18.57 1.93
CA ALA A 94 7.76 19.69 1.01
C ALA A 94 8.77 20.84 1.25
N ASN A 95 9.15 21.07 2.51
CA ASN A 95 10.11 22.10 2.91
C ASN A 95 11.58 21.64 2.91
N ALA A 96 11.86 20.38 2.58
CA ALA A 96 13.21 19.85 2.54
C ALA A 96 13.98 20.36 1.32
N LYS A 97 15.30 20.16 1.29
CA LYS A 97 16.11 20.46 0.12
C LYS A 97 15.84 19.41 -0.97
N PRO A 98 15.79 19.79 -2.24
CA PRO A 98 15.54 18.87 -3.35
C PRO A 98 16.80 18.09 -3.77
N ASP A 99 17.58 17.61 -2.79
CA ASP A 99 18.85 16.92 -2.96
C ASP A 99 18.78 15.39 -2.83
N GLY A 100 17.55 14.84 -2.68
CA GLY A 100 17.31 13.41 -2.57
C GLY A 100 17.55 12.82 -1.18
N THR A 101 17.93 13.64 -0.18
CA THR A 101 18.18 13.14 1.20
C THR A 101 16.92 12.99 2.03
N THR A 102 15.79 13.59 1.61
CA THR A 102 14.51 13.52 2.35
C THR A 102 13.38 13.19 1.38
N LEU A 103 12.77 12.03 1.56
CA LEU A 103 11.70 11.50 0.71
C LEU A 103 10.54 11.00 1.56
N THR A 104 9.37 10.80 0.95
CA THR A 104 8.21 10.18 1.60
C THR A 104 7.52 9.18 0.69
N VAL A 105 6.81 8.21 1.27
CA VAL A 105 5.78 7.46 0.55
C VAL A 105 4.42 8.05 0.93
N ALA A 106 3.83 8.77 -0.01
CA ALA A 106 2.53 9.39 0.16
C ALA A 106 1.40 8.48 -0.35
N THR A 107 0.25 8.60 0.28
CA THR A 107 -1.00 7.94 -0.10
C THR A 107 -2.07 8.98 -0.44
N SER A 108 -3.29 8.53 -0.74
CA SER A 108 -4.45 9.40 -0.93
C SER A 108 -4.69 10.42 0.20
N ALA A 109 -4.16 10.17 1.40
CA ALA A 109 -4.28 11.11 2.53
C ALA A 109 -3.69 12.49 2.19
N LEU A 110 -2.61 12.55 1.40
CA LEU A 110 -2.03 13.82 0.93
C LEU A 110 -3.04 14.61 0.10
N ASN A 111 -3.65 13.96 -0.90
CA ASN A 111 -4.66 14.58 -1.77
C ASN A 111 -5.90 15.01 -0.97
N ILE A 112 -6.44 14.12 -0.15
CA ILE A 112 -7.65 14.38 0.64
C ILE A 112 -7.46 15.56 1.58
N GLN A 113 -6.35 15.64 2.31
CA GLN A 113 -6.09 16.73 3.25
C GLN A 113 -6.00 18.08 2.55
N TYR A 114 -5.36 18.16 1.40
CA TYR A 114 -5.29 19.39 0.60
C TYR A 114 -6.66 19.77 0.06
N ILE A 115 -7.35 18.87 -0.62
CA ILE A 115 -8.65 19.09 -1.26
C ILE A 115 -9.71 19.54 -0.25
N THR A 116 -9.67 19.01 0.98
CA THR A 116 -10.62 19.36 2.06
C THR A 116 -10.15 20.53 2.92
N GLY A 117 -9.06 21.21 2.56
CA GLY A 117 -8.54 22.38 3.29
C GLY A 117 -7.91 22.07 4.65
N ASN A 118 -7.60 20.79 4.94
CA ASN A 118 -6.96 20.37 6.18
C ASN A 118 -5.42 20.47 6.13
N ALA A 119 -4.84 20.71 4.95
CA ALA A 119 -3.42 20.98 4.75
C ALA A 119 -3.24 22.02 3.64
N GLU A 120 -2.16 22.82 3.76
CA GLU A 120 -1.79 23.85 2.77
C GLU A 120 -0.85 23.31 1.69
N VAL A 121 -0.19 22.14 1.94
CA VAL A 121 0.77 21.54 1.03
C VAL A 121 0.06 21.00 -0.21
N ASP A 122 0.35 21.60 -1.37
CA ASP A 122 -0.24 21.20 -2.65
C ASP A 122 0.39 19.88 -3.14
N PRO A 123 -0.38 18.80 -3.22
CA PRO A 123 0.15 17.50 -3.63
C PRO A 123 0.77 17.52 -5.02
N MET A 124 0.30 18.37 -5.92
CA MET A 124 0.72 18.40 -7.32
C MET A 124 1.85 19.39 -7.60
N LYS A 125 2.10 20.38 -6.70
CA LYS A 125 3.10 21.43 -6.91
C LYS A 125 4.29 21.33 -5.97
N ASP A 126 4.07 20.93 -4.70
CA ASP A 126 5.10 21.00 -3.66
C ASP A 126 5.97 19.74 -3.59
N PHE A 127 5.72 18.77 -4.49
CA PHE A 127 6.46 17.52 -4.56
C PHE A 127 6.91 17.16 -5.97
N THR A 128 8.10 16.59 -6.05
CA THR A 128 8.59 15.87 -7.23
C THR A 128 8.16 14.41 -7.13
N LEU A 129 7.48 13.90 -8.14
CA LEU A 129 7.12 12.48 -8.27
C LEU A 129 8.35 11.67 -8.68
N ILE A 130 8.63 10.58 -7.94
CA ILE A 130 9.73 9.66 -8.26
C ILE A 130 9.18 8.36 -8.85
N ALA A 131 8.20 7.74 -8.21
CA ALA A 131 7.54 6.52 -8.72
C ALA A 131 6.18 6.30 -8.07
N CYS A 132 5.27 5.63 -8.76
CA CYS A 132 4.20 4.87 -8.14
C CYS A 132 4.75 3.48 -7.81
N LEU A 133 4.58 3.03 -6.55
CA LEU A 133 5.22 1.82 -6.03
C LEU A 133 4.25 0.64 -5.90
N GLN A 134 3.00 0.94 -5.56
CA GLN A 134 2.00 -0.08 -5.27
C GLN A 134 0.60 0.50 -5.33
N ASP A 135 -0.35 -0.37 -5.58
CA ASP A 135 -1.77 -0.09 -5.44
C ASP A 135 -2.18 -0.36 -4.00
N ASN A 136 -3.11 0.42 -3.48
CA ASN A 136 -3.77 0.08 -2.23
C ASN A 136 -4.50 -1.25 -2.42
N GLY A 137 -4.43 -2.09 -1.42
CA GLY A 137 -5.02 -3.42 -1.52
C GLY A 137 -6.55 -3.39 -1.45
N PHE A 138 -7.06 -4.50 -1.00
CA PHE A 138 -8.48 -4.80 -0.99
C PHE A 138 -9.21 -4.13 0.17
N SER A 139 -10.30 -3.41 -0.12
CA SER A 139 -11.21 -2.79 0.85
C SER A 139 -12.49 -3.60 0.93
N THR A 140 -12.62 -4.48 1.94
CA THR A 140 -13.75 -5.39 2.07
C THR A 140 -14.97 -4.68 2.64
N LEU A 141 -16.11 -4.85 1.99
CA LEU A 141 -17.41 -4.33 2.44
C LEU A 141 -18.11 -5.37 3.30
N ALA A 142 -18.30 -5.04 4.56
CA ALA A 142 -18.96 -5.90 5.55
C ALA A 142 -20.28 -5.29 6.03
N VAL A 143 -21.24 -6.17 6.33
CA VAL A 143 -22.57 -5.87 6.83
C VAL A 143 -22.85 -6.72 8.07
N PRO A 144 -23.85 -6.38 8.93
CA PRO A 144 -24.28 -7.25 10.03
C PRO A 144 -24.61 -8.68 9.54
N ALA A 145 -24.34 -9.68 10.36
CA ALA A 145 -24.54 -11.09 9.98
C ALA A 145 -26.02 -11.43 9.62
N ASP A 146 -26.96 -10.70 10.19
CA ASP A 146 -28.42 -10.86 9.98
C ASP A 146 -29.00 -9.89 8.94
N ALA A 147 -28.15 -9.14 8.21
CA ALA A 147 -28.59 -8.27 7.12
C ALA A 147 -29.43 -9.04 6.07
N PRO A 148 -30.49 -8.43 5.51
CA PRO A 148 -31.46 -9.12 4.63
C PRO A 148 -30.95 -9.39 3.21
N TYR A 149 -29.69 -9.16 2.93
CA TYR A 149 -29.00 -9.35 1.64
C TYR A 149 -27.69 -10.11 1.84
N ASP A 150 -27.27 -10.88 0.82
CA ASP A 150 -26.10 -11.77 0.90
C ASP A 150 -24.94 -11.39 -0.04
N ASP A 151 -25.17 -10.45 -0.94
CA ASP A 151 -24.18 -9.92 -1.88
C ASP A 151 -24.36 -8.41 -2.09
N PHE A 152 -23.45 -7.81 -2.85
CA PHE A 152 -23.51 -6.37 -3.10
C PHE A 152 -24.71 -5.97 -3.98
N ALA A 153 -25.17 -6.82 -4.88
CA ALA A 153 -26.35 -6.55 -5.71
C ALA A 153 -27.61 -6.45 -4.85
N GLY A 154 -27.81 -7.42 -3.94
CA GLY A 154 -28.92 -7.40 -2.99
C GLY A 154 -28.85 -6.20 -2.02
N PHE A 155 -27.63 -5.80 -1.59
CA PHE A 155 -27.46 -4.57 -0.81
C PHE A 155 -27.90 -3.34 -1.58
N VAL A 156 -27.47 -3.20 -2.84
CA VAL A 156 -27.87 -2.05 -3.70
C VAL A 156 -29.37 -2.01 -3.93
N GLU A 157 -30.00 -3.16 -4.25
CA GLU A 157 -31.46 -3.26 -4.41
C GLU A 157 -32.20 -2.82 -3.16
N TYR A 158 -31.76 -3.32 -1.98
CA TYR A 158 -32.34 -2.96 -0.71
C TYR A 158 -32.16 -1.47 -0.40
N ALA A 159 -30.95 -0.90 -0.58
CA ALA A 159 -30.65 0.49 -0.32
C ALA A 159 -31.44 1.45 -1.23
N LEU A 160 -31.66 1.09 -2.51
CA LEU A 160 -32.51 1.86 -3.44
C LEU A 160 -34.00 1.84 -3.04
N ALA A 161 -34.47 0.75 -2.41
CA ALA A 161 -35.81 0.66 -1.88
C ALA A 161 -36.01 1.42 -0.54
N HIS A 162 -34.91 1.74 0.17
CA HIS A 162 -34.87 2.38 1.48
C HIS A 162 -33.91 3.59 1.48
N PRO A 163 -34.12 4.62 0.65
CA PRO A 163 -33.18 5.72 0.49
C PRO A 163 -32.99 6.49 1.81
N GLY A 164 -31.72 6.68 2.20
CA GLY A 164 -31.35 7.40 3.41
C GLY A 164 -31.71 6.69 4.72
N GLU A 165 -32.07 5.40 4.70
CA GLU A 165 -32.35 4.64 5.93
C GLU A 165 -31.12 3.87 6.43
N LEU A 166 -30.18 3.48 5.53
CA LEU A 166 -29.01 2.70 5.87
C LEU A 166 -27.84 3.57 6.36
N ASN A 167 -27.16 3.09 7.40
CA ASN A 167 -26.05 3.76 8.06
C ASN A 167 -24.70 3.19 7.59
N ALA A 168 -23.84 4.02 7.00
CA ALA A 168 -22.48 3.66 6.62
C ALA A 168 -21.45 4.17 7.64
N GLY A 169 -20.66 3.27 8.19
CA GLY A 169 -19.59 3.59 9.14
C GLY A 169 -18.32 4.09 8.44
N MET A 170 -17.98 5.38 8.64
CA MET A 170 -16.81 5.99 8.03
C MET A 170 -16.27 7.15 8.89
N PRO A 171 -14.98 7.54 8.75
CA PRO A 171 -14.45 8.73 9.41
C PRO A 171 -15.06 10.02 8.84
N ALA A 172 -14.88 11.13 9.56
CA ALA A 172 -15.35 12.47 9.13
C ALA A 172 -14.82 12.85 7.75
N ALA A 173 -13.53 12.62 7.51
CA ALA A 173 -12.87 12.77 6.22
C ALA A 173 -11.75 11.73 6.13
N GLY A 174 -11.66 10.99 5.02
CA GLY A 174 -10.64 9.98 4.82
C GLY A 174 -10.97 9.05 3.66
N ALA A 175 -10.07 8.10 3.36
CA ALA A 175 -10.20 7.21 2.22
C ALA A 175 -11.57 6.48 2.17
N ASN A 176 -12.09 6.01 3.31
CA ASN A 176 -13.39 5.32 3.35
C ASN A 176 -14.56 6.24 3.06
N THR A 177 -14.49 7.53 3.44
CA THR A 177 -15.52 8.52 3.10
C THR A 177 -15.60 8.70 1.58
N PHE A 178 -14.44 8.80 0.93
CA PHE A 178 -14.36 8.91 -0.52
C PHE A 178 -14.72 7.59 -1.24
N LEU A 179 -14.40 6.45 -0.64
CA LEU A 179 -14.85 5.15 -1.14
C LEU A 179 -16.39 5.07 -1.17
N PHE A 180 -17.05 5.41 -0.06
CA PHE A 180 -18.52 5.46 -0.03
C PHE A 180 -19.11 6.53 -0.96
N GLY A 181 -18.44 7.69 -1.11
CA GLY A 181 -18.80 8.68 -2.13
C GLY A 181 -18.78 8.10 -3.55
N ARG A 182 -17.75 7.29 -3.87
CA ARG A 182 -17.69 6.55 -5.14
C ARG A 182 -18.85 5.55 -5.27
N LEU A 183 -19.11 4.73 -4.25
CA LEU A 183 -20.19 3.75 -4.26
C LEU A 183 -21.54 4.41 -4.49
N THR A 184 -21.87 5.47 -3.74
CA THR A 184 -23.16 6.17 -3.86
C THR A 184 -23.31 6.80 -5.24
N LYS A 185 -22.22 7.39 -5.80
CA LYS A 185 -22.23 7.93 -7.17
C LYS A 185 -22.44 6.87 -8.23
N ALA A 186 -21.76 5.73 -8.11
CA ALA A 186 -21.83 4.64 -9.10
C ALA A 186 -23.17 3.88 -9.08
N THR A 187 -23.82 3.76 -7.91
CA THR A 187 -25.03 2.95 -7.72
C THR A 187 -26.31 3.75 -7.57
N GLY A 188 -26.20 5.05 -7.26
CA GLY A 188 -27.36 5.91 -6.96
C GLY A 188 -28.00 5.67 -5.59
N ILE A 189 -27.38 4.87 -4.70
CA ILE A 189 -27.88 4.63 -3.33
C ILE A 189 -27.64 5.85 -2.44
N GLU A 190 -28.49 6.02 -1.43
CA GLU A 190 -28.34 7.07 -0.41
C GLU A 190 -28.05 6.41 0.94
N LEU A 191 -26.96 6.83 1.61
CA LEU A 191 -26.50 6.30 2.88
C LEU A 191 -26.35 7.42 3.92
N ASN A 192 -26.76 7.17 5.16
CA ASN A 192 -26.46 8.04 6.28
C ASN A 192 -25.01 7.80 6.74
N LYS A 193 -24.26 8.88 6.97
CA LYS A 193 -22.92 8.81 7.52
C LYS A 193 -22.96 8.68 9.03
N VAL A 194 -22.35 7.62 9.56
CA VAL A 194 -22.10 7.42 10.99
C VAL A 194 -20.61 7.51 11.24
N GLU A 195 -20.19 8.39 12.17
CA GLU A 195 -18.79 8.58 12.50
C GLU A 195 -18.19 7.31 13.11
N CYS A 196 -17.23 6.72 12.43
CA CYS A 196 -16.43 5.57 12.87
C CYS A 196 -14.97 5.84 12.50
N ALA A 197 -14.22 6.48 13.41
CA ALA A 197 -12.87 6.95 13.15
C ALA A 197 -11.87 5.84 12.87
N SER A 198 -12.07 4.65 13.44
CA SER A 198 -11.19 3.49 13.33
C SER A 198 -11.90 2.26 12.76
N GLU A 199 -11.13 1.29 12.29
CA GLU A 199 -11.67 -0.02 11.89
C GLU A 199 -12.29 -0.77 13.07
N SER A 200 -11.70 -0.64 14.27
CA SER A 200 -12.25 -1.23 15.50
C SER A 200 -13.65 -0.69 15.83
N ASP A 201 -13.87 0.63 15.59
CA ASP A 201 -15.19 1.23 15.76
C ASP A 201 -16.19 0.62 14.77
N ARG A 202 -15.79 0.47 13.50
CA ARG A 202 -16.63 -0.13 12.45
C ARG A 202 -16.99 -1.57 12.77
N LEU A 203 -16.02 -2.39 13.17
CA LEU A 203 -16.25 -3.79 13.57
C LEU A 203 -17.21 -3.91 14.76
N THR A 204 -17.05 -3.04 15.76
CA THR A 204 -17.93 -3.00 16.92
C THR A 204 -19.35 -2.61 16.54
N ASN A 205 -19.50 -1.58 15.71
CA ASN A 205 -20.80 -1.06 15.29
C ASN A 205 -21.52 -2.00 14.31
N LEU A 206 -20.79 -2.69 13.40
CA LEU A 206 -21.33 -3.75 12.55
C LEU A 206 -21.87 -4.92 13.40
N ALA A 207 -21.04 -5.44 14.32
CA ALA A 207 -21.45 -6.56 15.20
C ALA A 207 -22.60 -6.19 16.16
N GLY A 208 -22.78 -4.91 16.44
CA GLY A 208 -23.88 -4.39 17.29
C GLY A 208 -25.10 -3.93 16.51
N GLY A 209 -25.10 -3.96 15.18
CA GLY A 209 -26.20 -3.49 14.34
C GLY A 209 -26.42 -1.97 14.38
N PHE A 210 -25.39 -1.17 14.73
CA PHE A 210 -25.46 0.30 14.76
C PHE A 210 -25.11 0.94 13.42
N ILE A 211 -24.45 0.20 12.54
CA ILE A 211 -24.22 0.54 11.13
C ILE A 211 -24.58 -0.65 10.25
N ASP A 212 -25.05 -0.36 9.05
CA ASP A 212 -25.54 -1.35 8.08
C ASP A 212 -24.47 -1.77 7.09
N ILE A 213 -23.41 -0.95 6.91
CA ILE A 213 -22.25 -1.24 6.07
C ILE A 213 -20.99 -0.54 6.61
N GLY A 214 -19.84 -1.21 6.47
CA GLY A 214 -18.55 -0.66 6.85
C GLY A 214 -17.42 -1.29 6.05
N VAL A 215 -16.29 -0.55 5.89
CA VAL A 215 -15.06 -1.06 5.29
C VAL A 215 -14.18 -1.67 6.37
N VAL A 216 -13.76 -2.91 6.17
CA VAL A 216 -12.85 -3.64 7.07
C VAL A 216 -11.75 -4.31 6.25
N ASN A 217 -10.60 -4.61 6.85
CA ASN A 217 -9.58 -5.39 6.17
C ASN A 217 -9.97 -6.87 6.08
N ILE A 218 -9.44 -7.57 5.07
CA ILE A 218 -9.78 -8.98 4.80
C ILE A 218 -9.53 -9.88 6.02
N GLY A 219 -8.42 -9.73 6.71
CA GLY A 219 -8.06 -10.57 7.86
C GLY A 219 -9.08 -10.48 9.00
N ASN A 220 -9.52 -9.25 9.34
CA ASN A 220 -10.56 -9.02 10.33
C ASN A 220 -11.95 -9.49 9.81
N ALA A 221 -12.24 -9.24 8.53
CA ALA A 221 -13.48 -9.70 7.91
C ALA A 221 -13.64 -11.22 8.05
N LEU A 222 -12.62 -12.00 7.67
CA LEU A 222 -12.59 -13.46 7.81
C LEU A 222 -12.83 -13.92 9.26
N GLN A 223 -12.16 -13.31 10.24
CA GLN A 223 -12.30 -13.68 11.64
C GLN A 223 -13.72 -13.41 12.17
N TYR A 224 -14.27 -12.25 11.86
CA TYR A 224 -15.60 -11.86 12.34
C TYR A 224 -16.72 -12.61 11.61
N GLU A 225 -16.55 -12.91 10.32
CA GLU A 225 -17.49 -13.73 9.54
C GLU A 225 -17.51 -15.18 10.04
N GLN A 226 -16.33 -15.80 10.31
CA GLN A 226 -16.23 -17.12 10.95
C GLN A 226 -16.87 -17.16 12.33
N ALA A 227 -16.85 -16.05 13.06
CA ALA A 227 -17.51 -15.91 14.35
C ALA A 227 -19.03 -15.60 14.23
N GLY A 228 -19.58 -15.51 13.02
CA GLY A 228 -20.99 -15.21 12.77
C GLY A 228 -21.43 -13.81 13.19
N LYS A 229 -20.49 -12.83 13.22
CA LYS A 229 -20.76 -11.46 13.69
C LYS A 229 -21.00 -10.46 12.56
N LEU A 230 -20.55 -10.76 11.38
CA LEU A 230 -20.77 -10.00 10.15
C LEU A 230 -20.79 -10.96 8.96
N LYS A 231 -21.14 -10.46 7.80
CA LYS A 231 -20.90 -11.11 6.52
C LYS A 231 -20.30 -10.12 5.52
N VAL A 232 -19.52 -10.64 4.58
CA VAL A 232 -18.90 -9.88 3.50
C VAL A 232 -19.81 -9.93 2.28
N ILE A 233 -20.00 -8.80 1.62
CA ILE A 233 -20.83 -8.68 0.42
C ILE A 233 -20.02 -8.30 -0.83
N GLY A 234 -18.74 -8.12 -0.70
CA GLY A 234 -17.80 -7.82 -1.79
C GLY A 234 -16.59 -7.03 -1.33
N THR A 235 -15.71 -6.76 -2.26
CA THR A 235 -14.44 -6.07 -2.02
C THR A 235 -14.22 -5.01 -3.10
N MET A 236 -13.71 -3.85 -2.73
CA MET A 236 -13.19 -2.87 -3.70
C MET A 236 -11.68 -2.99 -3.79
N ALA A 237 -11.17 -3.08 -5.00
CA ALA A 237 -9.76 -3.07 -5.34
C ALA A 237 -9.47 -2.00 -6.41
N SER A 238 -8.24 -1.85 -6.86
CA SER A 238 -7.90 -1.00 -7.99
C SER A 238 -8.59 -1.47 -9.27
N ASP A 239 -8.75 -0.56 -10.23
CA ASP A 239 -9.40 -0.83 -11.52
C ASP A 239 -8.76 -2.04 -12.24
N GLY A 240 -9.59 -3.02 -12.59
CA GLY A 240 -9.19 -4.26 -13.26
C GLY A 240 -8.54 -5.33 -12.36
N VAL A 241 -8.32 -5.05 -11.07
CA VAL A 241 -7.79 -6.03 -10.10
C VAL A 241 -8.87 -6.99 -9.66
N THR A 242 -8.57 -8.28 -9.64
CA THR A 242 -9.46 -9.35 -9.22
C THR A 242 -9.08 -9.91 -7.85
N ILE A 243 -10.01 -10.55 -7.16
CA ILE A 243 -9.75 -11.13 -5.84
C ILE A 243 -8.70 -12.26 -5.88
N SER A 244 -8.49 -12.88 -7.04
CA SER A 244 -7.47 -13.91 -7.24
C SER A 244 -6.02 -13.41 -7.10
N GLU A 245 -5.82 -12.08 -7.09
CA GLU A 245 -4.51 -11.47 -6.83
C GLU A 245 -4.20 -11.38 -5.33
N TYR A 246 -5.18 -11.67 -4.47
CA TYR A 246 -4.90 -11.83 -3.04
C TYR A 246 -4.09 -13.11 -2.79
N PRO A 247 -3.07 -13.09 -1.90
CA PRO A 247 -2.14 -14.22 -1.72
C PRO A 247 -2.77 -15.54 -1.27
N GLU A 248 -3.93 -15.48 -0.64
CA GLU A 248 -4.66 -16.65 -0.10
C GLU A 248 -5.98 -16.83 -0.84
N GLU A 249 -6.44 -18.08 -0.98
CA GLU A 249 -7.76 -18.35 -1.54
C GLU A 249 -8.86 -17.86 -0.59
N LEU A 250 -9.75 -17.02 -1.11
CA LEU A 250 -10.84 -16.40 -0.36
C LEU A 250 -12.20 -16.96 -0.78
N PRO A 251 -13.21 -16.92 0.12
CA PRO A 251 -14.60 -17.28 -0.21
C PRO A 251 -15.15 -16.43 -1.38
N GLU A 252 -16.10 -16.96 -2.12
CA GLU A 252 -16.67 -16.33 -3.32
C GLU A 252 -17.32 -14.96 -3.06
N ASN A 253 -17.87 -14.74 -1.88
CA ASN A 253 -18.46 -13.48 -1.46
C ASN A 253 -17.42 -12.34 -1.26
N TYR A 254 -16.11 -12.67 -1.34
CA TYR A 254 -15.01 -11.68 -1.36
C TYR A 254 -14.67 -11.16 -2.75
N LYS A 255 -15.29 -11.66 -3.82
CA LYS A 255 -15.08 -11.13 -5.18
C LYS A 255 -15.16 -9.61 -5.20
N THR A 256 -14.33 -8.99 -6.05
CA THR A 256 -14.38 -7.54 -6.21
C THR A 256 -15.74 -7.11 -6.78
N LEU A 257 -16.12 -5.88 -6.50
CA LEU A 257 -17.39 -5.36 -7.03
C LEU A 257 -17.39 -5.33 -8.56
N GLN A 258 -16.24 -5.14 -9.20
CA GLN A 258 -16.11 -5.26 -10.65
C GLN A 258 -16.36 -6.69 -11.13
N GLU A 259 -15.85 -7.72 -10.43
CA GLU A 259 -16.16 -9.12 -10.73
C GLU A 259 -17.64 -9.45 -10.52
N GLN A 260 -18.35 -8.69 -9.68
CA GLN A 260 -19.80 -8.79 -9.47
C GLN A 260 -20.61 -7.95 -10.49
N GLY A 261 -19.96 -7.30 -11.48
CA GLY A 261 -20.62 -6.54 -12.53
C GLY A 261 -20.80 -5.03 -12.26
N PHE A 262 -20.25 -4.52 -11.15
CA PHE A 262 -20.26 -3.08 -10.82
C PHE A 262 -18.97 -2.41 -11.30
N GLU A 263 -18.88 -2.18 -12.62
CA GLU A 263 -17.65 -1.72 -13.30
C GLU A 263 -17.08 -0.42 -12.70
N ASP A 264 -17.95 0.50 -12.26
CA ASP A 264 -17.54 1.78 -11.69
C ASP A 264 -17.21 1.74 -10.20
N CYS A 265 -17.32 0.58 -9.53
CA CYS A 265 -17.06 0.41 -8.10
C CYS A 265 -15.65 -0.14 -7.85
N TYR A 266 -14.63 0.71 -7.99
CA TYR A 266 -13.23 0.38 -7.76
C TYR A 266 -12.52 1.49 -6.96
N ASN A 267 -11.37 1.17 -6.37
CA ASN A 267 -10.52 2.13 -5.68
C ASN A 267 -9.55 2.82 -6.64
N LEU A 268 -9.23 4.09 -6.35
CA LEU A 268 -8.12 4.82 -6.95
C LEU A 268 -7.23 5.33 -5.81
N VAL A 269 -6.49 4.43 -5.18
CA VAL A 269 -5.57 4.77 -4.08
C VAL A 269 -4.24 4.08 -4.36
N PHE A 270 -3.21 4.90 -4.49
CA PHE A 270 -1.86 4.44 -4.80
C PHE A 270 -0.86 4.97 -3.78
N HIS A 271 0.32 4.36 -3.76
CA HIS A 271 1.43 4.80 -2.92
C HIS A 271 2.55 5.32 -3.82
N TYR A 272 2.89 6.58 -3.65
CA TYR A 272 3.90 7.28 -4.45
C TYR A 272 5.14 7.59 -3.63
N LEU A 273 6.31 7.31 -4.17
CA LEU A 273 7.55 7.86 -3.67
C LEU A 273 7.68 9.29 -4.17
N LEU A 274 7.73 10.23 -3.24
CA LEU A 274 7.82 11.66 -3.51
C LEU A 274 9.04 12.26 -2.81
N GLY A 275 9.64 13.25 -3.45
CA GLY A 275 10.60 14.16 -2.84
C GLY A 275 10.08 15.61 -2.87
N PRO A 276 10.81 16.57 -2.29
CA PRO A 276 10.45 17.99 -2.37
C PRO A 276 10.48 18.49 -3.82
N ALA A 277 9.71 19.52 -4.11
CA ALA A 277 9.66 20.09 -5.46
C ALA A 277 11.05 20.56 -5.94
N GLY A 278 11.32 20.36 -7.24
CA GLY A 278 12.53 20.83 -7.88
C GLY A 278 13.77 19.92 -7.76
N MET A 279 13.57 18.63 -7.52
CA MET A 279 14.66 17.65 -7.59
C MET A 279 15.23 17.57 -9.02
N ASP A 280 16.52 17.24 -9.13
CA ASP A 280 17.19 17.03 -10.42
C ASP A 280 16.56 15.89 -11.22
N GLU A 281 16.28 16.12 -12.49
CA GLU A 281 15.58 15.15 -13.35
C GLU A 281 16.34 13.83 -13.54
N ASN A 282 17.68 13.86 -13.56
CA ASN A 282 18.47 12.64 -13.74
C ASN A 282 18.44 11.82 -12.45
N MET A 283 18.53 12.48 -11.29
CA MET A 283 18.34 11.86 -9.99
C MET A 283 16.99 11.16 -9.91
N VAL A 284 15.90 11.83 -10.32
CA VAL A 284 14.54 11.28 -10.33
C VAL A 284 14.43 10.04 -11.23
N LYS A 285 15.00 10.11 -12.44
CA LYS A 285 15.01 8.98 -13.39
C LYS A 285 15.75 7.76 -12.85
N GLU A 286 16.89 7.97 -12.21
CA GLU A 286 17.68 6.88 -11.63
C GLU A 286 16.98 6.26 -10.43
N MET A 287 16.38 7.08 -9.55
CA MET A 287 15.62 6.55 -8.43
C MET A 287 14.37 5.79 -8.92
N ASN A 288 13.67 6.27 -9.95
CA ASN A 288 12.55 5.55 -10.54
C ASN A 288 12.99 4.17 -11.04
N ALA A 289 14.12 4.09 -11.79
CA ALA A 289 14.66 2.82 -12.26
C ALA A 289 15.15 1.91 -11.11
N ALA A 290 15.71 2.49 -10.04
CA ALA A 290 16.08 1.73 -8.85
C ALA A 290 14.84 1.14 -8.17
N MET A 291 13.77 1.89 -8.06
CA MET A 291 12.52 1.42 -7.45
C MET A 291 11.84 0.32 -8.24
N GLU A 292 11.99 0.23 -9.57
CA GLU A 292 11.57 -0.93 -10.36
C GLU A 292 12.15 -2.23 -9.81
N ALA A 293 13.48 -2.25 -9.63
CA ALA A 293 14.16 -3.43 -9.09
C ALA A 293 13.82 -3.70 -7.62
N VAL A 294 13.58 -2.65 -6.83
CA VAL A 294 13.19 -2.78 -5.41
C VAL A 294 11.79 -3.38 -5.28
N VAL A 295 10.83 -2.92 -6.06
CA VAL A 295 9.45 -3.46 -6.03
C VAL A 295 9.39 -4.89 -6.57
N ALA A 296 10.23 -5.22 -7.58
CA ALA A 296 10.32 -6.56 -8.15
C ALA A 296 11.10 -7.56 -7.27
N ASP A 297 11.79 -7.10 -6.22
CA ASP A 297 12.52 -7.97 -5.32
C ASP A 297 11.57 -8.85 -4.49
N GLU A 298 11.83 -10.16 -4.44
CA GLU A 298 10.96 -11.16 -3.82
C GLU A 298 10.64 -10.84 -2.34
N THR A 299 11.62 -10.36 -1.58
CA THR A 299 11.43 -10.03 -0.15
C THR A 299 10.56 -8.81 0.03
N VAL A 300 10.81 -7.76 -0.77
CA VAL A 300 10.00 -6.52 -0.74
C VAL A 300 8.59 -6.82 -1.21
N ASN A 301 8.44 -7.52 -2.33
CA ASN A 301 7.16 -7.88 -2.92
C ASN A 301 6.29 -8.68 -1.93
N ALA A 302 6.84 -9.76 -1.36
CA ALA A 302 6.15 -10.55 -0.35
C ALA A 302 5.79 -9.72 0.90
N GLY A 303 6.70 -8.85 1.35
CA GLY A 303 6.45 -7.96 2.49
C GLY A 303 5.29 -7.00 2.25
N ILE A 304 5.24 -6.37 1.08
CA ILE A 304 4.12 -5.48 0.68
C ILE A 304 2.80 -6.26 0.59
N ALA A 305 2.82 -7.48 0.05
CA ALA A 305 1.63 -8.32 0.00
C ALA A 305 1.11 -8.70 1.41
N THR A 306 2.01 -8.95 2.38
CA THR A 306 1.60 -9.27 3.77
C THR A 306 0.86 -8.14 4.48
N ILE A 307 1.06 -6.89 4.06
CA ILE A 307 0.31 -5.74 4.58
C ILE A 307 -0.96 -5.43 3.77
N GLY A 308 -1.33 -6.33 2.86
CA GLY A 308 -2.56 -6.26 2.07
C GLY A 308 -2.52 -5.33 0.87
N ASN A 309 -1.33 -4.85 0.47
CA ASN A 309 -1.15 -4.02 -0.71
C ASN A 309 -0.62 -4.84 -1.90
N ILE A 310 -0.81 -4.31 -3.11
CA ILE A 310 -0.41 -4.95 -4.36
C ILE A 310 0.83 -4.23 -4.89
N PRO A 311 2.02 -4.88 -4.88
CA PRO A 311 3.23 -4.31 -5.48
C PRO A 311 3.01 -4.05 -6.98
N ASN A 312 3.11 -2.81 -7.40
CA ASN A 312 2.86 -2.42 -8.79
C ASN A 312 3.64 -1.16 -9.16
N TRP A 313 4.93 -1.35 -9.46
CA TRP A 313 5.76 -0.23 -9.91
C TRP A 313 5.31 0.29 -11.29
N ARG A 314 5.37 1.61 -11.44
CA ARG A 314 5.12 2.30 -12.70
C ARG A 314 6.26 3.27 -13.03
N ASN A 315 6.59 3.36 -14.32
CA ASN A 315 7.52 4.37 -14.81
C ASN A 315 7.00 5.80 -14.55
N LEU A 316 7.84 6.81 -14.80
CA LEU A 316 7.49 8.21 -14.49
C LEU A 316 6.25 8.70 -15.25
N GLU A 317 6.08 8.34 -16.52
CA GLU A 317 4.96 8.77 -17.35
C GLU A 317 3.65 8.16 -16.82
N ASP A 318 3.62 6.85 -16.61
CA ASP A 318 2.45 6.14 -16.08
C ASP A 318 2.14 6.58 -14.63
N SER A 319 3.19 6.80 -13.80
CA SER A 319 3.04 7.32 -12.44
C SER A 319 2.40 8.70 -12.42
N GLN A 320 2.81 9.59 -13.33
CA GLN A 320 2.25 10.94 -13.44
C GLN A 320 0.78 10.89 -13.89
N ALA A 321 0.48 10.12 -14.93
CA ALA A 321 -0.87 9.95 -15.42
C ALA A 321 -1.82 9.38 -14.34
N MET A 322 -1.32 8.40 -13.57
CA MET A 322 -2.07 7.80 -12.48
C MET A 322 -2.31 8.78 -11.34
N ARG A 323 -1.29 9.57 -10.97
CA ARG A 323 -1.39 10.60 -9.92
C ARG A 323 -2.41 11.69 -10.27
N GLU A 324 -2.43 12.12 -11.53
CA GLU A 324 -3.41 13.09 -12.04
C GLU A 324 -4.82 12.49 -12.04
N LYS A 325 -4.98 11.24 -12.49
CA LYS A 325 -6.26 10.52 -12.47
C LYS A 325 -6.79 10.40 -11.03
N GLU A 326 -5.93 10.03 -10.08
CA GLU A 326 -6.28 9.93 -8.66
C GLU A 326 -6.67 11.28 -8.07
N TYR A 327 -5.87 12.32 -8.29
CA TYR A 327 -6.16 13.67 -7.79
C TYR A 327 -7.51 14.19 -8.29
N ASN A 328 -7.75 14.10 -9.61
CA ASN A 328 -9.00 14.54 -10.23
C ASN A 328 -10.20 13.74 -9.71
N PHE A 329 -10.04 12.44 -9.51
CA PHE A 329 -11.06 11.59 -8.90
C PHE A 329 -11.44 12.08 -7.50
N PHE A 330 -10.46 12.38 -6.63
CA PHE A 330 -10.75 12.89 -5.30
C PHE A 330 -11.38 14.29 -5.32
N VAL A 331 -10.98 15.17 -6.25
CA VAL A 331 -11.63 16.48 -6.44
C VAL A 331 -13.10 16.32 -6.82
N GLU A 332 -13.41 15.40 -7.73
CA GLU A 332 -14.78 15.12 -8.17
C GLU A 332 -15.65 14.63 -7.01
N ILE A 333 -15.19 13.61 -6.29
CA ILE A 333 -15.91 13.08 -5.13
C ILE A 333 -16.04 14.12 -4.00
N ALA A 334 -15.01 14.94 -3.76
CA ALA A 334 -15.09 16.00 -2.75
C ALA A 334 -16.17 17.04 -3.08
N LYS A 335 -16.34 17.38 -4.36
CA LYS A 335 -17.42 18.27 -4.81
C LYS A 335 -18.81 17.66 -4.59
N ASP A 336 -18.96 16.37 -4.91
CA ASP A 336 -20.22 15.64 -4.72
C ASP A 336 -20.59 15.52 -3.23
N LEU A 337 -19.59 15.51 -2.34
CA LEU A 337 -19.77 15.42 -0.89
C LEU A 337 -19.81 16.79 -0.17
N ASP A 338 -19.77 17.90 -0.90
CA ASP A 338 -19.65 19.27 -0.32
C ASP A 338 -18.42 19.44 0.59
N MET A 339 -17.33 18.71 0.31
CA MET A 339 -16.08 18.74 1.07
C MET A 339 -14.95 19.47 0.36
N TYR A 340 -15.16 19.96 -0.85
CA TYR A 340 -14.14 20.64 -1.65
C TYR A 340 -13.92 22.07 -1.19
N VAL A 341 -12.71 22.38 -0.70
CA VAL A 341 -12.33 23.71 -0.19
C VAL A 341 -11.29 24.38 -1.09
N GLN A 342 -10.38 23.63 -1.70
CA GLN A 342 -9.30 24.14 -2.54
C GLN A 342 -9.73 24.18 -4.00
N GLY A 343 -9.69 25.38 -4.59
CA GLY A 343 -10.04 25.64 -5.98
C GLY A 343 -9.14 26.67 -6.62
#